data_ef20a7a6b7cbbc0131a4d5902e1245d6
#
_entry.id   ef20a7a6b7cbbc0131a4d5902e1245d6
#
_cell.length_a   1.000
_cell.length_b   1.000
_cell.length_c   1.000
_cell.angle_alpha   90.00
_cell.angle_beta   90.00
_cell.angle_gamma   90.00
#
_symmetry.space_group_name_H-M   'P 1'
#
loop_
_entity.id
_entity.type
_entity.pdbx_description
1 polymer ?
#
loop_
_entity_poly.entity_id
_entity_poly.type
_entity_poly.pdbx_seq_one_letter_code
_entity_poly.pdbx_strand_id
1 'polypeptide(L)'
;RYPREDYVLTDKLSGSYFKKEEDIRPFFESQLAACGVDYFDFYLMHSQSTTNYQHYRDCRAYETAFALKAEGKVRHVGISFHDRAAVLEQILTDYPAIEVVQIQFNYLDYDDVAVQSRKCYEVCRRHGKPVLVMEPVKGGSLVNLPDDAKAVLDALHGGSPASYAIRFAAGFPGMLMVLSGMSSMEQMQDNISFMRDFKPLDETERAAVEKVQEIFHSKDLIPCTACRYCTDGCPKHISIPCLLYTSDAADEARSV
;
A
#
# COMPACT_ATOMS: atom_id res chain seq x y z
N ARG A 1 -27.83 -4.86 1.18
CA ARG A 1 -27.02 -3.63 1.15
C ARG A 1 -26.87 -3.14 2.58
N TYR A 2 -25.66 -2.74 2.93
CA TYR A 2 -25.39 -2.10 4.23
C TYR A 2 -25.70 -0.60 4.10
N PRO A 3 -26.15 0.09 5.17
CA PRO A 3 -26.22 1.55 5.22
C PRO A 3 -24.86 2.17 4.89
N ARG A 4 -24.84 3.34 4.24
CA ARG A 4 -23.60 4.01 3.79
C ARG A 4 -22.66 4.35 4.96
N GLU A 5 -23.23 4.64 6.11
CA GLU A 5 -22.53 4.99 7.35
C GLU A 5 -21.85 3.80 8.04
N ASP A 6 -22.19 2.56 7.67
CA ASP A 6 -21.66 1.34 8.31
C ASP A 6 -20.29 0.91 7.74
N TYR A 7 -19.80 1.56 6.66
CA TYR A 7 -18.52 1.22 6.05
C TYR A 7 -17.74 2.46 5.60
N VAL A 8 -16.43 2.32 5.60
CA VAL A 8 -15.50 3.33 5.08
C VAL A 8 -15.25 3.08 3.59
N LEU A 9 -15.42 4.11 2.78
CA LEU A 9 -15.18 4.06 1.35
C LEU A 9 -14.07 5.04 0.97
N THR A 10 -13.03 4.51 0.33
CA THR A 10 -11.90 5.29 -0.17
C THR A 10 -11.87 5.22 -1.69
N ASP A 11 -11.70 6.37 -2.34
CA ASP A 11 -11.41 6.43 -3.76
C ASP A 11 -10.22 7.36 -4.03
N LYS A 12 -9.73 7.38 -5.27
CA LYS A 12 -8.51 8.07 -5.65
C LYS A 12 -8.69 8.91 -6.91
N LEU A 13 -8.09 10.09 -6.90
CA LEU A 13 -7.91 10.91 -8.10
C LEU A 13 -6.66 10.45 -8.85
N SER A 14 -6.82 9.73 -9.95
CA SER A 14 -5.70 9.26 -10.77
C SER A 14 -5.35 10.27 -11.87
N GLY A 15 -4.06 10.62 -11.97
CA GLY A 15 -3.57 11.69 -12.85
C GLY A 15 -3.83 11.50 -14.34
N SER A 16 -4.13 10.27 -14.80
CA SER A 16 -4.48 10.00 -16.19
C SER A 16 -5.88 10.47 -16.60
N TYR A 17 -6.75 10.78 -15.63
CA TYR A 17 -8.14 11.14 -15.90
C TYR A 17 -8.40 12.66 -15.95
N PHE A 18 -7.39 13.49 -15.76
CA PHE A 18 -7.50 14.93 -15.86
C PHE A 18 -6.25 15.55 -16.48
N LYS A 19 -6.43 16.66 -17.21
CA LYS A 19 -5.35 17.43 -17.81
C LYS A 19 -5.34 18.89 -17.34
N LYS A 20 -6.41 19.33 -16.69
CA LYS A 20 -6.62 20.67 -16.16
C LYS A 20 -7.61 20.61 -14.99
N GLU A 21 -7.72 21.70 -14.23
CA GLU A 21 -8.57 21.78 -13.02
C GLU A 21 -10.03 21.40 -13.29
N GLU A 22 -10.60 21.88 -14.42
CA GLU A 22 -12.00 21.69 -14.74
C GLU A 22 -12.38 20.22 -15.03
N ASP A 23 -11.41 19.36 -15.32
CA ASP A 23 -11.65 17.93 -15.58
C ASP A 23 -11.87 17.15 -14.27
N ILE A 24 -11.39 17.65 -13.13
CA ILE A 24 -11.34 16.92 -11.86
C ILE A 24 -12.73 16.71 -11.28
N ARG A 25 -13.53 17.76 -11.21
CA ARG A 25 -14.87 17.68 -10.62
C ARG A 25 -15.81 16.73 -11.39
N PRO A 26 -15.93 16.80 -12.73
CA PRO A 26 -16.73 15.84 -13.49
C PRO A 26 -16.26 14.39 -13.28
N PHE A 27 -14.95 14.16 -13.20
CA PHE A 27 -14.41 12.83 -12.90
C PHE A 27 -14.83 12.37 -11.51
N PHE A 28 -14.66 13.19 -10.48
CA PHE A 28 -15.08 12.89 -9.11
C PHE A 28 -16.59 12.55 -9.01
N GLU A 29 -17.45 13.35 -9.67
CA GLU A 29 -18.90 13.08 -9.70
C GLU A 29 -19.22 11.74 -10.38
N SER A 30 -18.46 11.37 -11.42
CA SER A 30 -18.60 10.06 -12.07
C SER A 30 -18.22 8.91 -11.14
N GLN A 31 -17.23 9.09 -10.28
CA GLN A 31 -16.83 8.09 -9.27
C GLN A 31 -17.92 7.92 -8.19
N LEU A 32 -18.49 9.02 -7.69
CA LEU A 32 -19.63 8.95 -6.76
C LEU A 32 -20.81 8.19 -7.38
N ALA A 33 -21.16 8.53 -8.63
CA ALA A 33 -22.25 7.86 -9.36
C ALA A 33 -21.98 6.37 -9.58
N ALA A 34 -20.75 6.00 -9.94
CA ALA A 34 -20.34 4.61 -10.15
C ALA A 34 -20.42 3.79 -8.85
N CYS A 35 -20.06 4.39 -7.71
CA CYS A 35 -20.16 3.77 -6.39
C CYS A 35 -21.59 3.81 -5.82
N GLY A 36 -22.48 4.64 -6.36
CA GLY A 36 -23.85 4.83 -5.85
C GLY A 36 -23.88 5.46 -4.46
N VAL A 37 -23.00 6.45 -4.21
CA VAL A 37 -22.84 7.15 -2.93
C VAL A 37 -22.80 8.66 -3.11
N ASP A 38 -23.03 9.41 -2.03
CA ASP A 38 -23.02 10.87 -2.04
C ASP A 38 -21.71 11.46 -1.54
N TYR A 39 -20.85 10.65 -0.89
CA TYR A 39 -19.56 11.08 -0.37
C TYR A 39 -18.57 9.92 -0.27
N PHE A 40 -17.27 10.26 -0.28
CA PHE A 40 -16.18 9.36 0.13
C PHE A 40 -15.66 9.71 1.52
N ASP A 41 -15.30 8.69 2.31
CA ASP A 41 -14.65 8.91 3.60
C ASP A 41 -13.21 9.39 3.41
N PHE A 42 -12.48 8.78 2.46
CA PHE A 42 -11.14 9.21 2.06
C PHE A 42 -11.09 9.43 0.55
N TYR A 43 -10.49 10.53 0.13
CA TYR A 43 -10.17 10.79 -1.27
C TYR A 43 -8.69 11.11 -1.40
N LEU A 44 -7.96 10.27 -2.16
CA LEU A 44 -6.51 10.31 -2.19
C LEU A 44 -6.01 10.78 -3.55
N MET A 45 -5.04 11.71 -3.57
CA MET A 45 -4.24 11.98 -4.78
C MET A 45 -3.44 10.73 -5.08
N HIS A 46 -3.71 10.08 -6.23
CA HIS A 46 -3.24 8.74 -6.53
C HIS A 46 -1.77 8.70 -6.92
N SER A 47 -1.04 7.74 -6.36
CA SER A 47 0.32 7.36 -6.78
C SER A 47 1.32 8.52 -6.82
N GLN A 48 1.28 9.39 -5.81
CA GLN A 48 2.15 10.57 -5.76
C GLN A 48 3.63 10.19 -5.75
N SER A 49 4.36 10.84 -6.65
CA SER A 49 5.79 10.61 -6.86
C SER A 49 6.42 11.84 -7.55
N THR A 50 7.73 11.87 -7.65
CA THR A 50 8.47 12.91 -8.40
C THR A 50 7.94 13.07 -9.83
N THR A 51 7.46 11.98 -10.46
CA THR A 51 7.06 12.00 -11.88
C THR A 51 5.72 12.66 -12.13
N ASN A 52 4.82 12.70 -11.16
CA ASN A 52 3.46 13.22 -11.35
C ASN A 52 3.07 14.35 -10.39
N TYR A 53 3.82 14.60 -9.33
CA TYR A 53 3.49 15.63 -8.34
C TYR A 53 3.26 17.01 -8.96
N GLN A 54 4.12 17.41 -9.92
CA GLN A 54 3.96 18.70 -10.60
C GLN A 54 2.65 18.80 -11.40
N HIS A 55 2.24 17.72 -12.07
CA HIS A 55 0.96 17.67 -12.79
C HIS A 55 -0.24 17.93 -11.86
N TYR A 56 -0.26 17.32 -10.67
CA TYR A 56 -1.32 17.56 -9.69
C TYR A 56 -1.34 19.00 -9.19
N ARG A 57 -0.19 19.63 -9.02
CA ARG A 57 -0.06 21.04 -8.65
C ARG A 57 -0.58 21.96 -9.77
N ASP A 58 -0.11 21.75 -11.00
CA ASP A 58 -0.49 22.57 -12.16
C ASP A 58 -2.00 22.54 -12.43
N CYS A 59 -2.61 21.37 -12.21
CA CYS A 59 -4.06 21.18 -12.32
C CYS A 59 -4.85 21.54 -11.04
N ARG A 60 -4.20 22.09 -9.99
CA ARG A 60 -4.83 22.46 -8.71
C ARG A 60 -5.65 21.32 -8.08
N ALA A 61 -5.14 20.09 -8.18
CA ALA A 61 -5.85 18.90 -7.74
C ALA A 61 -6.04 18.87 -6.21
N TYR A 62 -5.06 19.32 -5.45
CA TYR A 62 -5.14 19.40 -3.99
C TYR A 62 -6.19 20.41 -3.54
N GLU A 63 -6.18 21.61 -4.13
CA GLU A 63 -7.13 22.67 -3.84
C GLU A 63 -8.56 22.23 -4.18
N THR A 64 -8.75 21.56 -5.32
CA THR A 64 -10.05 21.00 -5.71
C THR A 64 -10.52 19.93 -4.72
N ALA A 65 -9.63 19.04 -4.26
CA ALA A 65 -9.98 18.05 -3.26
C ALA A 65 -10.37 18.68 -1.91
N PHE A 66 -9.67 19.71 -1.47
CA PHE A 66 -10.04 20.47 -0.27
C PHE A 66 -11.36 21.23 -0.42
N ALA A 67 -11.68 21.73 -1.62
CA ALA A 67 -12.99 22.33 -1.90
C ALA A 67 -14.11 21.27 -1.82
N LEU A 68 -13.91 20.08 -2.40
CA LEU A 68 -14.86 18.97 -2.29
C LEU A 68 -15.08 18.53 -0.82
N LYS A 69 -14.04 18.60 0.00
CA LYS A 69 -14.17 18.39 1.44
C LYS A 69 -15.01 19.47 2.11
N ALA A 70 -14.76 20.73 1.80
CA ALA A 70 -15.56 21.85 2.34
C ALA A 70 -17.04 21.76 1.95
N GLU A 71 -17.36 21.15 0.81
CA GLU A 71 -18.72 20.86 0.33
C GLU A 71 -19.34 19.62 1.02
N GLY A 72 -18.60 18.88 1.84
CA GLY A 72 -19.07 17.67 2.52
C GLY A 72 -19.07 16.41 1.65
N LYS A 73 -18.53 16.46 0.43
CA LYS A 73 -18.44 15.32 -0.49
C LYS A 73 -17.25 14.39 -0.21
N VAL A 74 -16.29 14.88 0.54
CA VAL A 74 -15.11 14.14 1.02
C VAL A 74 -14.95 14.41 2.51
N ARG A 75 -14.77 13.37 3.32
CA ARG A 75 -14.52 13.55 4.76
C ARG A 75 -13.04 13.85 5.05
N HIS A 76 -12.12 13.12 4.40
CA HIS A 76 -10.69 13.25 4.59
C HIS A 76 -9.94 13.25 3.27
N VAL A 77 -9.09 14.25 3.05
CA VAL A 77 -8.21 14.33 1.88
C VAL A 77 -6.84 13.78 2.23
N GLY A 78 -6.31 12.92 1.34
CA GLY A 78 -5.00 12.33 1.52
C GLY A 78 -4.25 12.09 0.22
N ILE A 79 -3.17 11.33 0.32
CA ILE A 79 -2.38 10.88 -0.82
C ILE A 79 -2.10 9.39 -0.74
N SER A 80 -1.95 8.70 -1.87
CA SER A 80 -1.22 7.45 -1.94
C SER A 80 0.15 7.73 -2.54
N PHE A 81 1.21 7.23 -1.89
CA PHE A 81 2.57 7.66 -2.13
C PHE A 81 3.47 6.48 -2.55
N HIS A 82 4.30 6.69 -3.60
CA HIS A 82 5.15 5.67 -4.20
C HIS A 82 6.52 6.24 -4.62
N ASP A 83 7.23 6.89 -3.68
CA ASP A 83 8.55 7.46 -3.96
C ASP A 83 9.39 7.51 -2.67
N ARG A 84 10.53 8.17 -2.72
CA ARG A 84 11.45 8.35 -1.59
C ARG A 84 10.89 9.30 -0.53
N ALA A 85 11.28 9.08 0.70
CA ALA A 85 10.83 9.86 1.86
C ALA A 85 11.05 11.38 1.72
N ALA A 86 12.10 11.82 1.00
CA ALA A 86 12.34 13.24 0.75
C ALA A 86 11.23 13.90 -0.10
N VAL A 87 10.65 13.16 -1.04
CA VAL A 87 9.51 13.64 -1.86
C VAL A 87 8.24 13.72 -1.00
N LEU A 88 8.02 12.75 -0.12
CA LEU A 88 6.91 12.79 0.83
C LEU A 88 7.02 14.00 1.78
N GLU A 89 8.22 14.26 2.32
CA GLU A 89 8.51 15.43 3.15
C GLU A 89 8.12 16.73 2.42
N GLN A 90 8.53 16.84 1.13
CA GLN A 90 8.20 18.00 0.30
C GLN A 90 6.69 18.16 0.13
N ILE A 91 5.97 17.09 -0.22
CA ILE A 91 4.51 17.14 -0.44
C ILE A 91 3.79 17.57 0.85
N LEU A 92 4.13 16.98 1.99
CA LEU A 92 3.50 17.30 3.26
C LEU A 92 3.85 18.70 3.79
N THR A 93 4.99 19.24 3.39
CA THR A 93 5.38 20.63 3.66
C THR A 93 4.59 21.60 2.79
N ASP A 94 4.45 21.31 1.50
CA ASP A 94 3.71 22.15 0.55
C ASP A 94 2.20 22.14 0.84
N TYR A 95 1.66 20.99 1.27
CA TYR A 95 0.24 20.78 1.55
C TYR A 95 0.00 20.24 2.97
N PRO A 96 0.21 21.06 4.01
CA PRO A 96 0.04 20.62 5.40
C PRO A 96 -1.41 20.25 5.77
N ALA A 97 -2.38 20.61 4.94
CA ALA A 97 -3.78 20.25 5.09
C ALA A 97 -4.11 18.79 4.67
N ILE A 98 -3.17 18.06 4.08
CA ILE A 98 -3.31 16.60 3.88
C ILE A 98 -3.51 15.93 5.24
N GLU A 99 -4.51 15.05 5.34
CA GLU A 99 -4.92 14.45 6.61
C GLU A 99 -4.43 13.01 6.78
N VAL A 100 -4.17 12.29 5.69
CA VAL A 100 -3.78 10.88 5.73
C VAL A 100 -2.85 10.55 4.57
N VAL A 101 -1.94 9.61 4.80
CA VAL A 101 -0.98 9.15 3.79
C VAL A 101 -1.07 7.64 3.66
N GLN A 102 -1.30 7.15 2.45
CA GLN A 102 -1.22 5.73 2.14
C GLN A 102 0.19 5.42 1.63
N ILE A 103 0.91 4.52 2.32
CA ILE A 103 2.26 4.08 1.94
C ILE A 103 2.33 2.56 1.84
N GLN A 104 3.28 2.09 1.04
CA GLN A 104 3.70 0.69 1.04
C GLN A 104 4.43 0.38 2.35
N PHE A 105 3.96 -0.64 3.09
CA PHE A 105 4.54 -0.96 4.39
C PHE A 105 4.37 -2.43 4.73
N ASN A 106 5.48 -3.15 4.74
CA ASN A 106 5.59 -4.55 5.16
C ASN A 106 6.99 -4.82 5.71
N TYR A 107 7.20 -5.95 6.33
CA TYR A 107 8.48 -6.23 6.99
C TYR A 107 9.66 -6.37 6.01
N LEU A 108 9.46 -6.83 4.75
CA LEU A 108 10.53 -6.92 3.76
C LEU A 108 10.96 -5.56 3.21
N ASP A 109 9.99 -4.65 2.98
CA ASP A 109 10.26 -3.33 2.43
C ASP A 109 10.60 -2.30 3.50
N TYR A 110 10.56 -2.69 4.78
CA TYR A 110 10.73 -1.78 5.92
C TYR A 110 12.02 -0.99 5.85
N ASP A 111 13.15 -1.66 5.63
CA ASP A 111 14.47 -1.05 5.48
C ASP A 111 15.00 -1.04 4.03
N ASP A 112 14.16 -1.39 3.05
CA ASP A 112 14.53 -1.38 1.64
C ASP A 112 14.91 0.04 1.18
N VAL A 113 16.04 0.15 0.46
CA VAL A 113 16.60 1.44 0.05
C VAL A 113 15.83 2.13 -1.06
N ALA A 114 15.06 1.40 -1.85
CA ALA A 114 14.24 1.92 -2.93
C ALA A 114 12.84 2.29 -2.46
N VAL A 115 12.18 1.43 -1.68
CA VAL A 115 10.82 1.65 -1.14
C VAL A 115 10.83 2.63 0.03
N GLN A 116 11.83 2.53 0.91
CA GLN A 116 12.00 3.39 2.08
C GLN A 116 10.78 3.43 3.01
N SER A 117 10.12 2.31 3.23
CA SER A 117 8.89 2.24 4.02
C SER A 117 9.04 2.86 5.41
N ARG A 118 10.10 2.52 6.16
CA ARG A 118 10.39 3.10 7.48
C ARG A 118 10.56 4.61 7.41
N LYS A 119 11.34 5.11 6.47
CA LYS A 119 11.61 6.55 6.33
C LYS A 119 10.33 7.32 5.97
N CYS A 120 9.50 6.77 5.07
CA CYS A 120 8.20 7.36 4.74
C CYS A 120 7.27 7.38 5.96
N TYR A 121 7.22 6.29 6.73
CA TYR A 121 6.48 6.24 7.98
C TYR A 121 6.98 7.31 8.98
N GLU A 122 8.29 7.45 9.16
CA GLU A 122 8.88 8.48 10.03
C GLU A 122 8.51 9.91 9.58
N VAL A 123 8.46 10.17 8.27
CA VAL A 123 7.94 11.44 7.72
C VAL A 123 6.49 11.64 8.15
N CYS A 124 5.61 10.66 7.94
CA CYS A 124 4.22 10.75 8.36
C CYS A 124 4.10 11.06 9.87
N ARG A 125 4.92 10.39 10.70
CA ARG A 125 4.91 10.61 12.15
C ARG A 125 5.35 12.03 12.53
N ARG A 126 6.40 12.57 11.91
CA ARG A 126 6.86 13.95 12.15
C ARG A 126 5.80 14.99 11.79
N HIS A 127 5.06 14.76 10.71
CA HIS A 127 3.96 15.63 10.26
C HIS A 127 2.62 15.34 10.98
N GLY A 128 2.59 14.38 11.92
CA GLY A 128 1.36 14.00 12.64
C GLY A 128 0.29 13.37 11.75
N LYS A 129 0.68 12.75 10.62
CA LYS A 129 -0.25 12.14 9.68
C LYS A 129 -0.46 10.66 9.99
N PRO A 130 -1.71 10.21 10.17
CA PRO A 130 -2.03 8.80 10.23
C PRO A 130 -1.74 8.11 8.89
N VAL A 131 -1.44 6.82 8.94
CA VAL A 131 -1.01 6.02 7.81
C VAL A 131 -2.06 4.98 7.43
N LEU A 132 -2.39 4.91 6.14
CA LEU A 132 -3.05 3.76 5.51
C LEU A 132 -1.95 2.86 4.93
N VAL A 133 -1.97 1.59 5.28
CA VAL A 133 -0.97 0.64 4.78
C VAL A 133 -1.46 -0.03 3.50
N MET A 134 -0.68 0.04 2.43
CA MET A 134 -0.84 -0.81 1.26
C MET A 134 0.31 -1.81 1.18
N GLU A 135 0.13 -2.89 0.41
CA GLU A 135 1.10 -3.97 0.22
C GLU A 135 1.55 -4.65 1.53
N PRO A 136 0.67 -4.89 2.52
CA PRO A 136 1.08 -5.50 3.80
C PRO A 136 1.65 -6.91 3.61
N VAL A 137 1.25 -7.61 2.55
CA VAL A 137 1.70 -8.96 2.19
C VAL A 137 2.53 -9.00 0.91
N LYS A 138 2.99 -7.84 0.40
CA LYS A 138 3.89 -7.71 -0.77
C LYS A 138 3.40 -8.54 -1.97
N GLY A 139 2.17 -8.24 -2.45
CA GLY A 139 1.56 -8.94 -3.59
C GLY A 139 1.35 -10.45 -3.37
N GLY A 140 1.38 -10.91 -2.13
CA GLY A 140 1.25 -12.32 -1.74
C GLY A 140 2.58 -13.03 -1.44
N SER A 141 3.73 -12.41 -1.69
CA SER A 141 5.05 -13.02 -1.42
C SER A 141 5.26 -13.35 0.06
N LEU A 142 4.66 -12.56 0.95
CA LEU A 142 4.75 -12.78 2.40
C LEU A 142 3.69 -13.76 2.93
N VAL A 143 2.90 -14.34 2.03
CA VAL A 143 1.95 -15.43 2.31
C VAL A 143 2.48 -16.74 1.73
N ASN A 144 3.00 -16.68 0.51
CA ASN A 144 3.60 -17.81 -0.21
C ASN A 144 5.10 -17.80 0.04
N LEU A 145 5.50 -18.10 1.27
CA LEU A 145 6.90 -18.09 1.69
C LEU A 145 7.67 -19.30 1.13
N PRO A 146 8.98 -19.15 0.85
CA PRO A 146 9.86 -20.29 0.65
C PRO A 146 9.85 -21.24 1.87
N ASP A 147 10.12 -22.53 1.66
CA ASP A 147 9.98 -23.56 2.70
C ASP A 147 10.80 -23.27 3.96
N ASP A 148 12.03 -22.78 3.80
CA ASP A 148 12.91 -22.39 4.90
C ASP A 148 12.36 -21.21 5.72
N ALA A 149 11.82 -20.19 5.07
CA ALA A 149 11.19 -19.05 5.72
C ALA A 149 9.85 -19.45 6.36
N LYS A 150 9.07 -20.31 5.68
CA LYS A 150 7.81 -20.84 6.21
C LYS A 150 8.04 -21.64 7.48
N ALA A 151 9.05 -22.51 7.52
CA ALA A 151 9.39 -23.32 8.69
C ALA A 151 9.67 -22.46 9.95
N VAL A 152 10.24 -21.24 9.79
CA VAL A 152 10.47 -20.31 10.90
C VAL A 152 9.16 -19.88 11.54
N LEU A 153 8.15 -19.52 10.73
CA LEU A 153 6.84 -19.08 11.25
C LEU A 153 6.01 -20.27 11.76
N ASP A 154 6.06 -21.42 11.09
CA ASP A 154 5.34 -22.63 11.51
C ASP A 154 5.79 -23.11 12.92
N ALA A 155 7.04 -22.86 13.29
CA ALA A 155 7.56 -23.18 14.62
C ALA A 155 6.93 -22.37 15.76
N LEU A 156 6.27 -21.25 15.45
CA LEU A 156 5.60 -20.40 16.46
C LEU A 156 4.22 -20.93 16.89
N HIS A 157 3.64 -21.89 16.18
CA HIS A 157 2.32 -22.47 16.46
C HIS A 157 1.15 -21.46 16.54
N GLY A 158 1.26 -20.30 15.87
CA GLY A 158 0.36 -19.18 16.13
C GLY A 158 -0.15 -18.35 14.96
N GLY A 159 -0.63 -18.92 13.91
CA GLY A 159 -1.30 -18.16 12.86
C GLY A 159 -0.73 -18.35 11.45
N SER A 160 -1.41 -17.79 10.46
CA SER A 160 -0.98 -17.84 9.06
C SER A 160 0.21 -16.90 8.82
N PRO A 161 1.01 -17.10 7.76
CA PRO A 161 2.01 -16.11 7.34
C PRO A 161 1.42 -14.72 7.13
N ALA A 162 0.17 -14.62 6.63
CA ALA A 162 -0.56 -13.35 6.50
C ALA A 162 -0.74 -12.66 7.85
N SER A 163 -1.03 -13.41 8.92
CA SER A 163 -1.23 -12.85 10.26
C SER A 163 0.02 -12.13 10.77
N TYR A 164 1.21 -12.69 10.56
CA TYR A 164 2.48 -12.05 10.96
C TYR A 164 2.74 -10.79 10.14
N ALA A 165 2.53 -10.83 8.83
CA ALA A 165 2.76 -9.68 7.95
C ALA A 165 1.80 -8.52 8.24
N ILE A 166 0.50 -8.80 8.40
CA ILE A 166 -0.51 -7.78 8.68
C ILE A 166 -0.36 -7.22 10.09
N ARG A 167 -0.11 -8.08 11.10
CA ARG A 167 0.11 -7.66 12.49
C ARG A 167 1.42 -6.88 12.64
N PHE A 168 2.47 -7.19 11.87
CA PHE A 168 3.67 -6.37 11.78
C PHE A 168 3.28 -4.93 11.38
N ALA A 169 2.60 -4.77 10.26
CA ALA A 169 2.23 -3.45 9.76
C ALA A 169 1.28 -2.71 10.72
N ALA A 170 0.25 -3.39 11.23
CA ALA A 170 -0.74 -2.80 12.13
C ALA A 170 -0.18 -2.43 13.52
N GLY A 171 0.94 -3.04 13.93
CA GLY A 171 1.52 -2.87 15.26
C GLY A 171 2.28 -1.55 15.48
N PHE A 172 2.42 -0.70 14.46
CA PHE A 172 3.13 0.57 14.57
C PHE A 172 2.19 1.71 15.00
N PRO A 173 2.63 2.62 15.88
CA PRO A 173 1.83 3.78 16.28
C PRO A 173 1.44 4.67 15.10
N GLY A 174 0.17 5.06 15.03
CA GLY A 174 -0.34 5.93 13.96
C GLY A 174 -0.71 5.22 12.66
N MET A 175 -0.64 3.88 12.62
CA MET A 175 -1.28 3.10 11.57
C MET A 175 -2.81 3.15 11.79
N LEU A 176 -3.51 3.73 10.83
CA LEU A 176 -4.97 3.92 10.91
C LEU A 176 -5.70 2.69 10.35
N MET A 177 -5.18 2.13 9.26
CA MET A 177 -5.82 1.02 8.55
C MET A 177 -4.78 0.23 7.76
N VAL A 178 -4.95 -1.09 7.71
CA VAL A 178 -4.16 -1.98 6.84
C VAL A 178 -5.08 -2.53 5.76
N LEU A 179 -4.72 -2.27 4.50
CA LEU A 179 -5.49 -2.70 3.34
C LEU A 179 -5.01 -4.07 2.88
N SER A 180 -5.83 -5.09 3.05
CA SER A 180 -5.55 -6.45 2.60
C SER A 180 -6.36 -6.80 1.35
N GLY A 181 -5.68 -7.28 0.30
CA GLY A 181 -6.29 -7.68 -0.97
C GLY A 181 -6.86 -9.09 -0.93
N MET A 182 -7.86 -9.34 -0.08
CA MET A 182 -8.51 -10.65 0.05
C MET A 182 -9.38 -10.95 -1.16
N SER A 183 -9.19 -12.10 -1.80
CA SER A 183 -9.97 -12.57 -2.96
C SER A 183 -10.77 -13.86 -2.69
N SER A 184 -10.70 -14.42 -1.48
CA SER A 184 -11.51 -15.55 -1.06
C SER A 184 -12.08 -15.37 0.34
N MET A 185 -13.11 -16.15 0.66
CA MET A 185 -13.73 -16.14 2.00
C MET A 185 -12.77 -16.65 3.07
N GLU A 186 -11.92 -17.61 2.73
CA GLU A 186 -10.91 -18.17 3.63
C GLU A 186 -9.90 -17.10 4.04
N GLN A 187 -9.41 -16.30 3.09
CA GLN A 187 -8.50 -15.16 3.37
C GLN A 187 -9.18 -14.11 4.26
N MET A 188 -10.45 -13.82 4.00
CA MET A 188 -11.22 -12.88 4.84
C MET A 188 -11.39 -13.44 6.26
N GLN A 189 -11.77 -14.69 6.42
CA GLN A 189 -11.94 -15.35 7.71
C GLN A 189 -10.62 -15.37 8.49
N ASP A 190 -9.51 -15.73 7.83
CA ASP A 190 -8.19 -15.70 8.42
C ASP A 190 -7.83 -14.29 8.92
N ASN A 191 -7.93 -13.28 8.05
CA ASN A 191 -7.59 -11.90 8.43
C ASN A 191 -8.47 -11.35 9.58
N ILE A 192 -9.76 -11.65 9.56
CA ILE A 192 -10.69 -11.26 10.65
C ILE A 192 -10.33 -11.97 11.96
N SER A 193 -9.87 -13.22 11.90
CA SER A 193 -9.58 -14.03 13.09
C SER A 193 -8.57 -13.39 14.04
N PHE A 194 -7.53 -12.76 13.48
CA PHE A 194 -6.46 -12.11 14.26
C PHE A 194 -6.61 -10.58 14.36
N MET A 195 -7.41 -9.95 13.49
CA MET A 195 -7.63 -8.50 13.54
C MET A 195 -8.78 -8.10 14.47
N ARG A 196 -9.77 -8.96 14.71
CA ARG A 196 -10.90 -8.69 15.62
C ARG A 196 -10.43 -8.42 17.05
N ASP A 197 -9.52 -9.25 17.55
CA ASP A 197 -8.90 -9.12 18.88
C ASP A 197 -7.41 -8.83 18.70
N PHE A 198 -7.11 -7.74 17.99
CA PHE A 198 -5.77 -7.39 17.55
C PHE A 198 -4.75 -7.39 18.70
N LYS A 199 -3.66 -8.11 18.48
CA LYS A 199 -2.45 -8.07 19.33
C LYS A 199 -1.25 -7.79 18.44
N PRO A 200 -0.42 -6.79 18.77
CA PRO A 200 0.85 -6.58 18.06
C PRO A 200 1.74 -7.82 18.20
N LEU A 201 2.70 -7.96 17.31
CA LEU A 201 3.70 -9.03 17.42
C LEU A 201 4.45 -8.91 18.74
N ASP A 202 4.59 -10.03 19.47
CA ASP A 202 5.46 -10.12 20.63
C ASP A 202 6.95 -10.21 20.23
N GLU A 203 7.85 -10.28 21.21
CA GLU A 203 9.30 -10.32 20.95
C GLU A 203 9.72 -11.58 20.17
N THR A 204 9.11 -12.73 20.48
CA THR A 204 9.42 -14.00 19.80
C THR A 204 8.94 -13.97 18.35
N GLU A 205 7.73 -13.47 18.10
CA GLU A 205 7.18 -13.30 16.76
C GLU A 205 7.99 -12.28 15.94
N ARG A 206 8.45 -11.18 16.55
CA ARG A 206 9.33 -10.19 15.89
C ARG A 206 10.66 -10.81 15.49
N ALA A 207 11.31 -11.55 16.40
CA ALA A 207 12.56 -12.25 16.08
C ALA A 207 12.39 -13.28 14.95
N ALA A 208 11.24 -13.96 14.88
CA ALA A 208 10.95 -14.87 13.79
C ALA A 208 10.75 -14.12 12.46
N VAL A 209 10.05 -12.99 12.46
CA VAL A 209 9.91 -12.13 11.27
C VAL A 209 11.26 -11.58 10.80
N GLU A 210 12.15 -11.16 11.71
CA GLU A 210 13.52 -10.75 11.38
C GLU A 210 14.31 -11.90 10.75
N LYS A 211 14.14 -13.12 11.25
CA LYS A 211 14.76 -14.31 10.66
C LYS A 211 14.24 -14.58 9.24
N VAL A 212 12.94 -14.39 8.99
CA VAL A 212 12.36 -14.48 7.64
C VAL A 212 12.98 -13.43 6.71
N GLN A 213 13.15 -12.18 7.17
CA GLN A 213 13.81 -11.12 6.39
C GLN A 213 15.26 -11.53 6.01
N GLU A 214 16.05 -12.06 6.97
CA GLU A 214 17.40 -12.54 6.71
C GLU A 214 17.42 -13.62 5.61
N ILE A 215 16.49 -14.58 5.64
CA ILE A 215 16.37 -15.64 4.63
C ILE A 215 16.09 -15.02 3.25
N PHE A 216 15.16 -14.08 3.14
CA PHE A 216 14.88 -13.39 1.87
C PHE A 216 16.10 -12.62 1.36
N HIS A 217 16.78 -11.87 2.22
CA HIS A 217 17.97 -11.09 1.83
C HIS A 217 19.15 -11.97 1.43
N SER A 218 19.24 -13.19 1.95
CA SER A 218 20.32 -14.14 1.59
C SER A 218 20.16 -14.76 0.20
N LYS A 219 18.99 -14.63 -0.43
CA LYS A 219 18.66 -15.33 -1.68
C LYS A 219 18.97 -14.55 -2.95
N ASP A 220 19.66 -13.41 -2.89
CA ASP A 220 19.99 -12.53 -4.04
C ASP A 220 18.82 -12.31 -5.03
N LEU A 221 17.59 -12.31 -4.54
CA LEU A 221 16.40 -12.11 -5.35
C LEU A 221 16.27 -10.65 -5.76
N ILE A 222 15.86 -10.41 -7.00
CA ILE A 222 15.50 -9.06 -7.44
C ILE A 222 14.24 -8.61 -6.67
N PRO A 223 14.31 -7.52 -5.88
CA PRO A 223 13.16 -7.06 -5.11
C PRO A 223 12.05 -6.57 -6.03
N CYS A 224 10.99 -7.35 -6.15
CA CYS A 224 9.82 -7.04 -6.95
C CYS A 224 8.58 -6.91 -6.06
N THR A 225 7.82 -5.83 -6.19
CA THR A 225 6.58 -5.59 -5.44
C THR A 225 5.35 -6.25 -6.07
N ALA A 226 5.53 -6.95 -7.20
CA ALA A 226 4.46 -7.54 -8.01
C ALA A 226 3.34 -6.53 -8.41
N CYS A 227 3.64 -5.25 -8.47
CA CYS A 227 2.69 -4.19 -8.84
C CYS A 227 2.20 -4.27 -10.31
N ARG A 228 2.84 -5.10 -11.14
CA ARG A 228 2.52 -5.38 -12.55
C ARG A 228 2.63 -4.22 -13.54
N TYR A 229 3.02 -3.03 -13.13
CA TYR A 229 3.21 -1.89 -14.06
C TYR A 229 4.16 -2.22 -15.23
N CYS A 230 5.20 -3.01 -14.96
CA CYS A 230 6.11 -3.48 -16.00
C CYS A 230 5.45 -4.49 -16.96
N THR A 231 4.45 -5.26 -16.51
CA THR A 231 3.69 -6.21 -17.36
C THR A 231 2.74 -5.46 -18.27
N ASP A 232 2.01 -4.49 -17.73
CA ASP A 232 1.04 -3.69 -18.48
C ASP A 232 1.71 -2.82 -19.53
N GLY A 233 2.93 -2.32 -19.27
CA GLY A 233 3.77 -1.57 -20.20
C GLY A 233 4.62 -2.44 -21.13
N CYS A 234 4.61 -3.75 -21.01
CA CYS A 234 5.45 -4.65 -21.80
C CYS A 234 4.84 -4.93 -23.19
N PRO A 235 5.48 -4.51 -24.29
CA PRO A 235 4.95 -4.75 -25.64
C PRO A 235 4.90 -6.23 -26.05
N LYS A 236 5.54 -7.10 -25.26
CA LYS A 236 5.55 -8.56 -25.43
C LYS A 236 4.64 -9.29 -24.45
N HIS A 237 3.92 -8.56 -23.59
CA HIS A 237 3.04 -9.12 -22.55
C HIS A 237 3.73 -10.16 -21.65
N ILE A 238 5.02 -9.98 -21.37
CA ILE A 238 5.80 -10.86 -20.51
C ILE A 238 5.34 -10.64 -19.06
N SER A 239 5.06 -11.73 -18.34
CA SER A 239 4.77 -11.67 -16.90
C SER A 239 6.07 -11.47 -16.09
N ILE A 240 6.65 -10.28 -16.18
CA ILE A 240 7.95 -9.94 -15.59
C ILE A 240 8.01 -10.27 -14.08
N PRO A 241 6.97 -10.00 -13.25
CA PRO A 241 7.00 -10.41 -11.85
C PRO A 241 7.19 -11.91 -11.65
N CYS A 242 6.55 -12.76 -12.47
CA CYS A 242 6.73 -14.20 -12.39
C CYS A 242 8.18 -14.61 -12.66
N LEU A 243 8.82 -14.00 -13.66
CA LEU A 243 10.22 -14.29 -14.00
C LEU A 243 11.19 -13.89 -12.90
N LEU A 244 10.88 -12.84 -12.14
CA LEU A 244 11.73 -12.37 -11.04
C LEU A 244 11.56 -13.19 -9.76
N TYR A 245 10.45 -13.90 -9.60
CA TYR A 245 10.17 -14.75 -8.45
C TYR A 245 10.60 -16.20 -8.62
N THR A 246 10.84 -16.66 -9.85
CA THR A 246 11.31 -18.02 -10.13
C THR A 246 12.82 -18.00 -10.23
N SER A 247 13.52 -18.46 -9.20
CA SER A 247 14.98 -18.64 -9.19
C SER A 247 15.49 -19.53 -10.33
N ASP A 248 14.65 -20.41 -10.86
CA ASP A 248 14.97 -21.31 -11.97
C ASP A 248 15.04 -20.61 -13.35
N ALA A 249 14.45 -19.43 -13.50
CA ALA A 249 14.47 -18.70 -14.79
C ALA A 249 15.90 -18.26 -15.18
N ALA A 250 16.82 -18.13 -14.24
CA ALA A 250 18.21 -17.82 -14.53
C ALA A 250 18.99 -19.05 -15.00
N ASP A 251 18.61 -20.25 -14.58
CA ASP A 251 19.26 -21.51 -15.00
C ASP A 251 18.72 -22.03 -16.33
N GLU A 252 17.43 -21.86 -16.62
CA GLU A 252 16.86 -22.18 -17.94
C GLU A 252 17.39 -21.28 -19.05
N ALA A 253 17.68 -19.99 -18.77
CA ALA A 253 18.27 -19.08 -19.76
C ALA A 253 19.73 -19.38 -20.11
N ARG A 254 20.41 -20.25 -19.35
CA ARG A 254 21.79 -20.72 -19.63
C ARG A 254 21.84 -22.03 -20.42
N SER A 255 20.70 -22.66 -20.67
CA SER A 255 20.59 -23.94 -21.37
C SER A 255 20.06 -23.82 -22.80
N VAL A 256 20.03 -22.62 -23.40
CA VAL A 256 19.71 -22.37 -24.82
C VAL A 256 20.89 -21.80 -25.56
#